data_1277fe841ab2581b55343d559a1c66d1
#
_entry.id   1277fe841ab2581b55343d559a1c66d1
#
_cell.length_a   1.000
_cell.length_b   1.000
_cell.length_c   1.000
_cell.angle_alpha   90.00
_cell.angle_beta   90.00
_cell.angle_gamma   90.00
#
_symmetry.space_group_name_H-M   'P 1'
#
loop_
_entity.id
_entity.type
_entity.pdbx_description
1 polymer ?
#
loop_
_entity_poly.entity_id
_entity_poly.type
_entity_poly.pdbx_seq_one_letter_code
_entity_poly.pdbx_strand_id
1 'polypeptide(L)'
;MDPAVSDQIERILRSRSFASKSQLRRLLQVLSENMDSQATLKPDRIIRELWPEEVKTKGSADVATEMNRLRHALHTYYNGEGKSDPIIITLPNRSAPAPDGTQEKRWIAARARGTEDHPPVAARTLRRILIVVAVMAALGIGGYFAFRMLGGDRQPQSGRLDGKTLTIMNAEGKELWRKFFPEGFSADWYYRQGTGPRIWFADLEGQGRTSVLFSYEPSGSPASRSSTLICYSDRGKEKWRWTPGRELPELAGSPATYVTWALGVLKATKTRPPRIVVLSQQQPWWPSQIALLDSNGKTVSEYWHSGGLSSMILADLDGDGKEEIVATGISEYDHQATLVVLDSDRVFGASREERPEFQIHGMGDAQERLRLLFPRSDLNRALFQFNAALDPTVEQGGLRLTVAECITPYPPSCRIYYEFDKNFHLIAAYAGSDEFRSAHERFYQSGKHAHTLSAEEQAAFQKVRCLVGCKTEFVPVGNLVP
;
A
#
# COMPACT_ATOMS: atom_id res chain seq x y z
N MET A 1 -14.09 -23.79 -26.57
CA MET A 1 -13.45 -22.43 -26.74
C MET A 1 -13.63 -21.99 -28.18
N ASP A 2 -14.02 -20.73 -28.42
CA ASP A 2 -14.16 -20.13 -29.74
C ASP A 2 -12.82 -20.17 -30.51
N PRO A 3 -12.78 -20.64 -31.78
CA PRO A 3 -11.55 -20.69 -32.58
C PRO A 3 -10.82 -19.34 -32.65
N ALA A 4 -11.55 -18.25 -32.79
CA ALA A 4 -10.97 -16.90 -32.86
C ALA A 4 -10.28 -16.48 -31.53
N VAL A 5 -10.80 -16.95 -30.40
CA VAL A 5 -10.18 -16.73 -29.07
C VAL A 5 -8.94 -17.59 -28.93
N SER A 6 -8.96 -18.83 -29.44
CA SER A 6 -7.81 -19.74 -29.45
C SER A 6 -6.67 -19.13 -30.26
N ASP A 7 -6.94 -18.66 -31.45
CA ASP A 7 -5.95 -18.01 -32.33
C ASP A 7 -5.35 -16.75 -31.66
N GLN A 8 -6.17 -15.98 -30.95
CA GLN A 8 -5.69 -14.80 -30.23
C GLN A 8 -4.73 -15.19 -29.08
N ILE A 9 -5.05 -16.24 -28.33
CA ILE A 9 -4.19 -16.74 -27.26
C ILE A 9 -2.86 -17.26 -27.82
N GLU A 10 -2.89 -18.02 -28.91
CA GLU A 10 -1.65 -18.46 -29.58
C GLU A 10 -0.80 -17.29 -30.04
N ARG A 11 -1.41 -16.24 -30.59
CA ARG A 11 -0.72 -15.03 -31.02
C ARG A 11 -0.01 -14.34 -29.86
N ILE A 12 -0.69 -14.22 -28.71
CA ILE A 12 -0.09 -13.69 -27.48
C ILE A 12 1.11 -14.54 -27.05
N LEU A 13 0.95 -15.87 -27.02
CA LEU A 13 2.00 -16.80 -26.59
C LEU A 13 3.25 -16.77 -27.48
N ARG A 14 3.08 -16.46 -28.79
CA ARG A 14 4.20 -16.33 -29.77
C ARG A 14 4.81 -14.93 -29.80
N SER A 15 4.23 -13.94 -29.14
CA SER A 15 4.68 -12.56 -29.15
C SER A 15 6.03 -12.35 -28.46
N ARG A 16 6.76 -11.31 -28.85
CA ARG A 16 8.01 -10.90 -28.18
C ARG A 16 7.77 -10.51 -26.72
N SER A 17 6.58 -9.94 -26.44
CA SER A 17 6.17 -9.57 -25.09
C SER A 17 6.09 -10.75 -24.12
N PHE A 18 5.91 -11.98 -24.63
CA PHE A 18 5.83 -13.22 -23.83
C PHE A 18 7.02 -14.17 -24.04
N ALA A 19 7.93 -13.92 -24.99
CA ALA A 19 8.99 -14.84 -25.40
C ALA A 19 9.89 -15.30 -24.24
N SER A 20 10.26 -14.38 -23.32
CA SER A 20 11.14 -14.66 -22.18
C SER A 20 10.38 -15.01 -20.88
N LYS A 21 9.04 -15.12 -20.92
CA LYS A 21 8.19 -15.25 -19.72
C LYS A 21 7.55 -16.64 -19.65
N SER A 22 8.34 -17.68 -19.51
CA SER A 22 7.89 -19.09 -19.54
C SER A 22 6.74 -19.36 -18.55
N GLN A 23 6.83 -18.86 -17.33
CA GLN A 23 5.84 -19.07 -16.29
C GLN A 23 4.50 -18.36 -16.59
N LEU A 24 4.53 -17.13 -17.12
CA LEU A 24 3.32 -16.42 -17.53
C LEU A 24 2.67 -17.05 -18.78
N ARG A 25 3.47 -17.61 -19.68
CA ARG A 25 2.97 -18.40 -20.82
C ARG A 25 2.24 -19.65 -20.32
N ARG A 26 2.83 -20.38 -19.38
CA ARG A 26 2.20 -21.56 -18.77
C ARG A 26 0.91 -21.19 -18.05
N LEU A 27 0.91 -20.10 -17.27
CA LEU A 27 -0.31 -19.60 -16.61
C LEU A 27 -1.41 -19.27 -17.62
N LEU A 28 -1.09 -18.54 -18.68
CA LEU A 28 -2.07 -18.19 -19.72
C LEU A 28 -2.63 -19.44 -20.41
N GLN A 29 -1.79 -20.46 -20.66
CA GLN A 29 -2.23 -21.74 -21.21
C GLN A 29 -3.20 -22.46 -20.28
N VAL A 30 -2.86 -22.60 -19.00
CA VAL A 30 -3.73 -23.26 -17.99
C VAL A 30 -5.09 -22.55 -17.88
N LEU A 31 -5.09 -21.22 -17.89
CA LEU A 31 -6.33 -20.44 -17.84
C LEU A 31 -7.17 -20.61 -19.12
N SER A 32 -6.53 -20.67 -20.29
CA SER A 32 -7.22 -20.84 -21.57
C SER A 32 -7.80 -22.25 -21.74
N GLU A 33 -7.08 -23.29 -21.36
CA GLU A 33 -7.55 -24.69 -21.40
C GLU A 33 -8.79 -24.91 -20.50
N ASN A 34 -8.91 -24.11 -19.43
CA ASN A 34 -10.04 -24.18 -18.51
C ASN A 34 -11.08 -23.08 -18.72
N MET A 35 -11.11 -22.42 -19.88
CA MET A 35 -11.97 -21.27 -20.14
C MET A 35 -13.47 -21.60 -20.07
N ASP A 36 -13.86 -22.81 -20.45
CA ASP A 36 -15.26 -23.28 -20.40
C ASP A 36 -15.64 -23.86 -19.03
N SER A 37 -14.68 -24.11 -18.14
CA SER A 37 -14.89 -24.71 -16.82
C SER A 37 -14.33 -23.87 -15.65
N GLN A 38 -14.28 -22.54 -15.82
CA GLN A 38 -13.60 -21.60 -14.90
C GLN A 38 -14.16 -21.65 -13.46
N ALA A 39 -15.46 -21.91 -13.30
CA ALA A 39 -16.11 -21.98 -11.99
C ALA A 39 -15.52 -23.09 -11.09
N THR A 40 -14.97 -24.15 -11.69
CA THR A 40 -14.38 -25.29 -10.99
C THR A 40 -12.86 -25.19 -10.83
N LEU A 41 -12.22 -24.20 -11.46
CA LEU A 41 -10.77 -24.03 -11.39
C LEU A 41 -10.36 -23.46 -10.02
N LYS A 42 -9.73 -24.30 -9.21
CA LYS A 42 -9.23 -23.93 -7.88
C LYS A 42 -7.77 -23.48 -7.95
N PRO A 43 -7.32 -22.59 -7.03
CA PRO A 43 -5.90 -22.17 -6.95
C PRO A 43 -4.93 -23.35 -6.87
N ASP A 44 -5.25 -24.41 -6.12
CA ASP A 44 -4.39 -25.59 -5.95
C ASP A 44 -4.11 -26.32 -7.27
N ARG A 45 -5.03 -26.27 -8.23
CA ARG A 45 -4.79 -26.83 -9.57
C ARG A 45 -3.82 -25.96 -10.35
N ILE A 46 -3.95 -24.63 -10.25
CA ILE A 46 -3.01 -23.69 -10.87
C ILE A 46 -1.61 -23.85 -10.27
N ILE A 47 -1.50 -24.04 -8.95
CA ILE A 47 -0.23 -24.26 -8.26
C ILE A 47 0.47 -25.51 -8.79
N ARG A 48 -0.26 -26.62 -8.92
CA ARG A 48 0.29 -27.89 -9.43
C ARG A 48 0.80 -27.78 -10.87
N GLU A 49 0.13 -26.98 -11.68
CA GLU A 49 0.52 -26.78 -13.09
C GLU A 49 1.69 -25.81 -13.26
N LEU A 50 1.80 -24.81 -12.39
CA LEU A 50 2.86 -23.81 -12.47
C LEU A 50 4.13 -24.19 -11.71
N TRP A 51 3.99 -24.93 -10.60
CA TRP A 51 5.10 -25.30 -9.69
C TRP A 51 4.99 -26.76 -9.23
N PRO A 52 5.11 -27.74 -10.12
CA PRO A 52 4.94 -29.16 -9.79
C PRO A 52 5.87 -29.65 -8.68
N GLU A 53 7.09 -29.09 -8.62
CA GLU A 53 8.09 -29.47 -7.61
C GLU A 53 7.96 -28.69 -6.29
N GLU A 54 7.24 -27.55 -6.29
CA GLU A 54 7.11 -26.64 -5.14
C GLU A 54 5.68 -26.59 -4.56
N VAL A 55 4.82 -27.55 -4.89
CA VAL A 55 3.38 -27.57 -4.52
C VAL A 55 3.15 -27.38 -3.02
N LYS A 56 4.07 -27.86 -2.17
CA LYS A 56 3.96 -27.76 -0.70
C LYS A 56 4.36 -26.38 -0.15
N THR A 57 5.03 -25.54 -0.93
CA THR A 57 5.56 -24.26 -0.50
C THR A 57 4.83 -23.08 -1.11
N LYS A 58 4.04 -23.30 -2.17
CA LYS A 58 3.27 -22.27 -2.88
C LYS A 58 1.82 -22.24 -2.42
N GLY A 59 1.25 -21.04 -2.35
CA GLY A 59 -0.11 -20.79 -1.91
C GLY A 59 -0.92 -19.88 -2.84
N SER A 60 -2.14 -19.59 -2.46
CA SER A 60 -3.04 -18.72 -3.24
C SER A 60 -2.49 -17.30 -3.45
N ALA A 61 -1.64 -16.81 -2.55
CA ALA A 61 -0.96 -15.53 -2.68
C ALA A 61 0.05 -15.51 -3.84
N ASP A 62 0.77 -16.62 -4.06
CA ASP A 62 1.69 -16.77 -5.20
C ASP A 62 0.92 -16.75 -6.52
N VAL A 63 -0.22 -17.45 -6.58
CA VAL A 63 -1.12 -17.41 -7.74
C VAL A 63 -1.61 -16.00 -8.01
N ALA A 64 -2.01 -15.25 -6.98
CA ALA A 64 -2.46 -13.85 -7.12
C ALA A 64 -1.34 -12.95 -7.65
N THR A 65 -0.12 -13.17 -7.21
CA THR A 65 1.07 -12.44 -7.70
C THR A 65 1.30 -12.70 -9.20
N GLU A 66 1.26 -13.98 -9.63
CA GLU A 66 1.42 -14.32 -11.04
C GLU A 66 0.26 -13.83 -11.92
N MET A 67 -0.97 -13.82 -11.39
CA MET A 67 -2.12 -13.22 -12.06
C MET A 67 -1.93 -11.71 -12.30
N ASN A 68 -1.36 -10.98 -11.35
CA ASN A 68 -1.03 -9.57 -11.51
C ASN A 68 0.08 -9.36 -12.55
N ARG A 69 1.11 -10.18 -12.53
CA ARG A 69 2.17 -10.16 -13.55
C ARG A 69 1.63 -10.46 -14.95
N LEU A 70 0.71 -11.40 -15.06
CA LEU A 70 0.05 -11.72 -16.33
C LEU A 70 -0.82 -10.55 -16.83
N ARG A 71 -1.56 -9.85 -15.94
CA ARG A 71 -2.30 -8.62 -16.32
C ARG A 71 -1.36 -7.55 -16.91
N HIS A 72 -0.25 -7.30 -16.26
CA HIS A 72 0.75 -6.35 -16.77
C HIS A 72 1.33 -6.78 -18.12
N ALA A 73 1.62 -8.05 -18.29
CA ALA A 73 2.14 -8.57 -19.55
C ALA A 73 1.12 -8.45 -20.69
N LEU A 74 -0.17 -8.74 -20.44
CA LEU A 74 -1.26 -8.55 -21.40
C LEU A 74 -1.46 -7.08 -21.72
N HIS A 75 -1.42 -6.19 -20.73
CA HIS A 75 -1.51 -4.76 -20.96
C HIS A 75 -0.36 -4.25 -21.84
N THR A 76 0.87 -4.69 -21.57
CA THR A 76 2.03 -4.36 -22.43
C THR A 76 1.86 -4.85 -23.85
N TYR A 77 1.37 -6.09 -24.03
CA TYR A 77 1.11 -6.68 -25.33
C TYR A 77 0.08 -5.85 -26.12
N TYR A 78 -1.07 -5.53 -25.51
CA TYR A 78 -2.15 -4.79 -26.19
C TYR A 78 -1.85 -3.29 -26.41
N ASN A 79 -0.90 -2.73 -25.71
CA ASN A 79 -0.38 -1.39 -25.97
C ASN A 79 0.74 -1.36 -27.02
N GLY A 80 1.29 -2.53 -27.36
CA GLY A 80 2.37 -2.73 -28.34
C GLY A 80 1.94 -3.59 -29.51
N GLU A 81 2.44 -4.84 -29.53
CA GLU A 81 2.28 -5.78 -30.65
C GLU A 81 0.82 -6.11 -30.98
N GLY A 82 -0.04 -6.26 -29.98
CA GLY A 82 -1.46 -6.60 -30.11
C GLY A 82 -2.39 -5.39 -30.20
N LYS A 83 -1.89 -4.19 -30.52
CA LYS A 83 -2.69 -2.95 -30.56
C LYS A 83 -3.85 -2.99 -31.56
N SER A 84 -3.70 -3.73 -32.65
CA SER A 84 -4.72 -3.90 -33.70
C SER A 84 -5.47 -5.22 -33.62
N ASP A 85 -5.25 -6.03 -32.62
CA ASP A 85 -5.90 -7.33 -32.49
C ASP A 85 -7.42 -7.18 -32.29
N PRO A 86 -8.23 -8.00 -32.99
CA PRO A 86 -9.69 -7.88 -32.94
C PRO A 86 -10.30 -8.36 -31.62
N ILE A 87 -9.57 -9.20 -30.87
CA ILE A 87 -10.03 -9.78 -29.62
C ILE A 87 -9.07 -9.38 -28.50
N ILE A 88 -9.64 -8.95 -27.38
CA ILE A 88 -8.89 -8.59 -26.17
C ILE A 88 -9.13 -9.65 -25.10
N ILE A 89 -8.05 -10.30 -24.67
CA ILE A 89 -8.05 -11.21 -23.53
C ILE A 89 -7.83 -10.40 -22.25
N THR A 90 -8.72 -10.57 -21.28
CA THR A 90 -8.66 -9.87 -19.98
C THR A 90 -8.72 -10.84 -18.82
N LEU A 91 -8.21 -10.42 -17.68
CA LEU A 91 -8.28 -11.14 -16.41
C LEU A 91 -9.18 -10.33 -15.47
N PRO A 92 -10.48 -10.63 -15.36
CA PRO A 92 -11.41 -9.90 -14.52
C PRO A 92 -10.95 -9.90 -13.05
N ASN A 93 -11.15 -8.78 -12.35
CA ASN A 93 -10.99 -8.77 -10.90
C ASN A 93 -12.11 -9.64 -10.29
N ARG A 94 -11.77 -10.46 -9.31
CA ARG A 94 -12.72 -11.37 -8.64
C ARG A 94 -13.94 -10.68 -8.03
N SER A 95 -13.90 -9.37 -7.88
CA SER A 95 -14.94 -8.55 -7.24
C SER A 95 -15.85 -7.79 -8.22
N ALA A 96 -15.63 -7.89 -9.53
CA ALA A 96 -16.47 -7.21 -10.50
C ALA A 96 -17.62 -8.13 -10.96
N PRO A 97 -18.90 -7.71 -10.84
CA PRO A 97 -20.01 -8.46 -11.42
C PRO A 97 -19.83 -8.55 -12.95
N ALA A 98 -20.16 -9.71 -13.54
CA ALA A 98 -20.19 -9.87 -14.98
C ALA A 98 -21.25 -8.93 -15.58
N PRO A 99 -21.09 -8.48 -16.86
CA PRO A 99 -22.05 -7.58 -17.53
C PRO A 99 -23.50 -8.10 -17.55
N ASP A 100 -23.71 -9.42 -17.34
CA ASP A 100 -24.99 -10.10 -17.31
C ASP A 100 -25.58 -10.28 -15.91
N GLY A 101 -24.94 -9.72 -14.88
CA GLY A 101 -25.42 -9.78 -13.49
C GLY A 101 -25.19 -11.12 -12.76
N THR A 102 -24.52 -12.09 -13.40
CA THR A 102 -24.20 -13.39 -12.78
C THR A 102 -22.88 -13.31 -12.02
N GLN A 103 -22.85 -13.82 -10.77
CA GLN A 103 -21.63 -13.88 -9.93
C GLN A 103 -20.76 -15.12 -10.24
N GLU A 104 -20.48 -15.38 -11.52
CA GLU A 104 -19.55 -16.44 -11.88
C GLU A 104 -18.10 -15.99 -11.73
N LYS A 105 -17.32 -16.76 -11.00
CA LYS A 105 -15.87 -16.55 -10.81
C LYS A 105 -15.13 -16.83 -12.11
N ARG A 106 -14.93 -15.82 -12.92
CA ARG A 106 -14.14 -15.93 -14.17
C ARG A 106 -12.67 -15.56 -13.94
N TRP A 107 -11.77 -16.42 -14.35
CA TRP A 107 -10.32 -16.18 -14.29
C TRP A 107 -9.79 -15.44 -15.51
N ILE A 108 -10.42 -15.69 -16.66
CA ILE A 108 -10.05 -15.15 -17.97
C ILE A 108 -11.32 -14.86 -18.77
N ALA A 109 -11.32 -13.80 -19.56
CA ALA A 109 -12.41 -13.42 -20.44
C ALA A 109 -11.87 -12.90 -21.76
N ALA A 110 -12.63 -13.11 -22.85
CA ALA A 110 -12.36 -12.55 -24.17
C ALA A 110 -13.49 -11.57 -24.53
N ARG A 111 -13.14 -10.45 -25.18
CA ARG A 111 -14.10 -9.49 -25.74
C ARG A 111 -13.66 -9.03 -27.11
N ALA A 112 -14.61 -8.78 -28.02
CA ALA A 112 -14.33 -8.12 -29.29
C ALA A 112 -13.96 -6.65 -29.06
N ARG A 113 -13.03 -6.11 -29.86
CA ARG A 113 -12.70 -4.69 -29.88
C ARG A 113 -13.77 -3.99 -30.70
N GLY A 114 -14.64 -3.17 -30.10
CA GLY A 114 -15.76 -2.50 -30.76
C GLY A 114 -15.29 -1.48 -31.79
N THR A 115 -15.97 -1.47 -32.95
CA THR A 115 -15.95 -0.38 -33.93
C THR A 115 -17.11 0.55 -33.60
N GLU A 116 -16.84 1.84 -33.34
CA GLU A 116 -17.89 2.85 -33.18
C GLU A 116 -18.42 3.29 -34.54
N ASP A 117 -19.73 3.09 -34.78
CA ASP A 117 -20.45 3.61 -35.95
C ASP A 117 -20.93 5.05 -35.69
N HIS A 118 -20.62 5.97 -36.57
CA HIS A 118 -21.18 7.33 -36.57
C HIS A 118 -22.13 7.57 -37.75
N PRO A 119 -23.30 8.24 -37.57
CA PRO A 119 -24.25 8.54 -38.65
C PRO A 119 -23.88 9.81 -39.45
N PRO A 120 -24.37 9.97 -40.72
CA PRO A 120 -23.94 11.05 -41.60
C PRO A 120 -24.68 12.38 -41.40
N VAL A 121 -23.95 13.50 -41.46
CA VAL A 121 -24.49 14.88 -41.40
C VAL A 121 -24.19 15.65 -42.69
N ALA A 122 -25.19 16.46 -43.12
CA ALA A 122 -25.32 17.12 -44.42
C ALA A 122 -24.23 18.15 -44.83
N ALA A 123 -23.97 18.24 -46.12
CA ALA A 123 -22.68 18.55 -46.73
C ALA A 123 -22.39 20.01 -47.15
N ARG A 124 -23.02 21.08 -46.71
CA ARG A 124 -22.72 22.44 -47.24
C ARG A 124 -22.30 23.52 -46.21
N THR A 125 -22.63 23.38 -44.97
CA THR A 125 -22.11 24.25 -43.88
C THR A 125 -20.77 23.72 -43.36
N LEU A 126 -20.45 22.46 -43.65
CA LEU A 126 -19.32 21.69 -43.18
C LEU A 126 -17.96 22.21 -43.71
N ARG A 127 -17.89 22.76 -44.94
CA ARG A 127 -16.59 23.09 -45.56
C ARG A 127 -15.89 24.29 -44.94
N ARG A 128 -16.63 25.27 -44.41
CA ARG A 128 -16.04 26.41 -43.69
C ARG A 128 -15.72 26.05 -42.23
N ILE A 129 -16.57 25.27 -41.59
CA ILE A 129 -16.33 24.74 -40.25
C ILE A 129 -15.17 23.75 -40.28
N LEU A 130 -15.07 22.87 -41.29
CA LEU A 130 -13.95 21.93 -41.44
C LEU A 130 -12.61 22.63 -41.67
N ILE A 131 -12.56 23.77 -42.36
CA ILE A 131 -11.30 24.51 -42.52
C ILE A 131 -10.90 25.18 -41.23
N VAL A 132 -11.82 25.74 -40.45
CA VAL A 132 -11.53 26.34 -39.15
C VAL A 132 -11.17 25.24 -38.13
N VAL A 133 -11.89 24.12 -38.12
CA VAL A 133 -11.59 22.96 -37.27
C VAL A 133 -10.27 22.30 -37.67
N ALA A 134 -9.96 22.20 -39.00
CA ALA A 134 -8.70 21.67 -39.46
C ALA A 134 -7.50 22.60 -39.11
N VAL A 135 -7.69 23.92 -39.20
CA VAL A 135 -6.66 24.89 -38.77
C VAL A 135 -6.50 24.89 -37.24
N MET A 136 -7.61 24.83 -36.50
CA MET A 136 -7.55 24.69 -35.02
C MET A 136 -6.99 23.33 -34.60
N ALA A 137 -7.35 22.26 -35.30
CA ALA A 137 -6.78 20.93 -35.10
C ALA A 137 -5.29 20.88 -35.50
N ALA A 138 -4.90 21.52 -36.61
CA ALA A 138 -3.49 21.61 -37.01
C ALA A 138 -2.67 22.48 -36.07
N LEU A 139 -3.24 23.57 -35.56
CA LEU A 139 -2.61 24.39 -34.51
C LEU A 139 -2.60 23.67 -33.16
N GLY A 140 -3.64 22.92 -32.82
CA GLY A 140 -3.73 22.07 -31.63
C GLY A 140 -2.79 20.87 -31.73
N ILE A 141 -2.74 20.20 -32.87
CA ILE A 141 -1.84 19.07 -33.14
C ILE A 141 -0.39 19.60 -33.27
N GLY A 142 -0.15 20.70 -33.98
CA GLY A 142 1.15 21.33 -34.08
C GLY A 142 1.63 21.87 -32.73
N GLY A 143 0.74 22.49 -31.94
CA GLY A 143 0.99 22.90 -30.57
C GLY A 143 1.23 21.69 -29.63
N TYR A 144 0.45 20.62 -29.77
CA TYR A 144 0.64 19.37 -29.02
C TYR A 144 1.95 18.66 -29.42
N PHE A 145 2.28 18.59 -30.72
CA PHE A 145 3.56 18.03 -31.18
C PHE A 145 4.74 18.93 -30.85
N ALA A 146 4.60 20.25 -30.93
CA ALA A 146 5.62 21.19 -30.46
C ALA A 146 5.77 21.14 -28.93
N PHE A 147 4.69 21.04 -28.17
CA PHE A 147 4.69 20.81 -26.73
C PHE A 147 5.33 19.45 -26.37
N ARG A 148 5.03 18.41 -27.17
CA ARG A 148 5.61 17.07 -26.99
C ARG A 148 7.06 16.96 -27.45
N MET A 149 7.46 17.68 -28.53
CA MET A 149 8.85 17.72 -29.00
C MET A 149 9.73 18.68 -28.21
N LEU A 150 9.17 19.80 -27.74
CA LEU A 150 9.91 20.81 -26.95
C LEU A 150 9.77 20.61 -25.44
N GLY A 151 8.80 19.83 -24.99
CA GLY A 151 8.53 19.57 -23.60
C GLY A 151 7.93 18.19 -23.40
N GLY A 152 8.68 17.11 -23.71
CA GLY A 152 8.28 15.77 -23.28
C GLY A 152 7.77 15.82 -21.83
N ASP A 153 6.83 14.98 -21.45
CA ASP A 153 6.22 15.00 -20.10
C ASP A 153 7.32 15.18 -19.04
N ARG A 154 7.39 16.39 -18.48
CA ARG A 154 8.39 16.78 -17.48
C ARG A 154 7.88 16.57 -16.06
N GLN A 155 6.70 15.94 -15.92
CA GLN A 155 6.16 15.68 -14.60
C GLN A 155 6.85 14.48 -13.97
N PRO A 156 7.42 14.62 -12.78
CA PRO A 156 7.97 13.51 -12.02
C PRO A 156 6.90 12.48 -11.70
N GLN A 157 7.14 11.18 -12.00
CA GLN A 157 6.20 10.10 -11.70
C GLN A 157 6.86 8.87 -11.07
N SER A 158 8.16 8.72 -11.23
CA SER A 158 8.87 7.61 -10.61
C SER A 158 10.27 8.03 -10.16
N GLY A 159 10.84 7.27 -9.25
CA GLY A 159 12.17 7.50 -8.74
C GLY A 159 12.91 6.20 -8.50
N ARG A 160 14.24 6.25 -8.67
CA ARG A 160 15.14 5.13 -8.41
C ARG A 160 16.30 5.58 -7.55
N LEU A 161 16.66 4.72 -6.59
CA LEU A 161 17.87 4.86 -5.80
C LEU A 161 18.91 3.89 -6.36
N ASP A 162 20.10 4.38 -6.65
CA ASP A 162 21.21 3.57 -7.17
C ASP A 162 22.52 4.05 -6.54
N GLY A 163 23.10 3.20 -5.69
CA GLY A 163 24.30 3.54 -4.93
C GLY A 163 24.09 4.77 -4.03
N LYS A 164 24.58 5.92 -4.48
CA LYS A 164 24.47 7.21 -3.78
C LYS A 164 23.61 8.22 -4.55
N THR A 165 22.84 7.77 -5.53
CA THR A 165 22.14 8.67 -6.45
C THR A 165 20.63 8.40 -6.41
N LEU A 166 19.86 9.47 -6.19
CA LEU A 166 18.43 9.54 -6.44
C LEU A 166 18.22 10.01 -7.88
N THR A 167 17.56 9.21 -8.71
CA THR A 167 17.19 9.57 -10.09
C THR A 167 15.67 9.66 -10.19
N ILE A 168 15.17 10.77 -10.69
CA ILE A 168 13.72 10.99 -10.90
C ILE A 168 13.42 10.95 -12.39
N MET A 169 12.34 10.28 -12.73
CA MET A 169 11.91 9.97 -14.09
C MET A 169 10.46 10.39 -14.30
N ASN A 170 10.12 10.63 -15.58
CA ASN A 170 8.73 10.86 -16.01
C ASN A 170 7.98 9.53 -16.23
N ALA A 171 6.74 9.61 -16.75
CA ALA A 171 5.90 8.45 -17.04
C ALA A 171 6.50 7.49 -18.07
N GLU A 172 7.30 7.99 -19.01
CA GLU A 172 7.97 7.18 -20.03
C GLU A 172 9.28 6.55 -19.51
N GLY A 173 9.63 6.75 -18.24
CA GLY A 173 10.90 6.28 -17.67
C GLY A 173 12.13 7.09 -18.09
N LYS A 174 11.93 8.26 -18.73
CA LYS A 174 13.01 9.16 -19.09
C LYS A 174 13.46 9.94 -17.87
N GLU A 175 14.79 10.00 -17.66
CA GLU A 175 15.37 10.80 -16.59
C GLU A 175 15.05 12.29 -16.77
N LEU A 176 14.54 12.89 -15.68
CA LEU A 176 14.30 14.32 -15.58
C LEU A 176 15.46 15.01 -14.88
N TRP A 177 15.91 14.44 -13.76
CA TRP A 177 17.03 14.94 -12.99
C TRP A 177 17.54 13.88 -12.00
N ARG A 178 18.76 14.12 -11.46
CA ARG A 178 19.36 13.28 -10.43
C ARG A 178 20.01 14.11 -9.31
N LYS A 179 20.11 13.48 -8.13
CA LYS A 179 20.78 14.05 -6.96
C LYS A 179 21.77 13.05 -6.38
N PHE A 180 22.96 13.52 -6.05
CA PHE A 180 23.99 12.73 -5.40
C PHE A 180 23.99 12.99 -3.90
N PHE A 181 24.06 11.93 -3.12
CA PHE A 181 24.13 11.94 -1.66
C PHE A 181 25.44 11.32 -1.20
N PRO A 182 26.41 12.13 -0.74
CA PRO A 182 27.78 11.65 -0.44
C PRO A 182 27.82 10.50 0.58
N GLU A 183 26.93 10.51 1.57
CA GLU A 183 26.85 9.50 2.63
C GLU A 183 26.12 8.23 2.15
N GLY A 184 25.53 8.25 0.95
CA GLY A 184 24.73 7.13 0.44
C GLY A 184 23.39 6.97 1.14
N PHE A 185 22.79 5.79 0.96
CA PHE A 185 21.49 5.44 1.49
C PHE A 185 21.61 4.22 2.42
N SER A 186 20.83 4.20 3.50
CA SER A 186 20.72 3.02 4.35
C SER A 186 20.04 1.88 3.57
N ALA A 187 20.82 0.86 3.18
CA ALA A 187 20.31 -0.27 2.40
C ALA A 187 19.19 -1.00 3.16
N ASP A 188 19.37 -1.22 4.45
CA ASP A 188 18.36 -1.86 5.31
C ASP A 188 17.05 -1.10 5.34
N TRP A 189 17.10 0.21 5.17
CA TRP A 189 15.92 1.07 5.25
C TRP A 189 15.15 1.14 3.93
N TYR A 190 15.85 1.25 2.80
CA TYR A 190 15.22 1.44 1.50
C TYR A 190 14.80 0.15 0.81
N TYR A 191 15.42 -0.97 1.15
CA TYR A 191 15.20 -2.26 0.49
C TYR A 191 14.50 -3.28 1.37
N ARG A 192 14.19 -2.91 2.63
CA ARG A 192 13.47 -3.77 3.57
C ARG A 192 11.99 -3.86 3.17
N GLN A 193 11.45 -5.08 3.14
CA GLN A 193 10.03 -5.29 2.91
C GLN A 193 9.19 -4.68 4.05
N GLY A 194 8.02 -4.10 3.70
CA GLY A 194 7.08 -3.52 4.67
C GLY A 194 7.35 -2.06 5.05
N THR A 195 8.42 -1.44 4.59
CA THR A 195 8.59 0.01 4.72
C THR A 195 7.81 0.69 3.60
N GLY A 196 7.05 1.74 3.91
CA GLY A 196 6.28 2.53 2.94
C GLY A 196 7.15 3.17 1.86
N PRO A 197 6.55 3.77 0.83
CA PRO A 197 7.29 4.49 -0.21
C PRO A 197 8.20 5.54 0.41
N ARG A 198 9.38 5.70 -0.16
CA ARG A 198 10.39 6.68 0.27
C ARG A 198 10.45 7.90 -0.63
N ILE A 199 9.80 7.81 -1.77
CA ILE A 199 9.69 8.89 -2.76
C ILE A 199 8.21 9.08 -3.06
N TRP A 200 7.71 10.30 -2.88
CA TRP A 200 6.33 10.69 -3.13
C TRP A 200 6.25 11.74 -4.21
N PHE A 201 5.19 11.68 -4.99
CA PHE A 201 4.90 12.61 -6.06
C PHE A 201 3.53 13.22 -5.80
N ALA A 202 3.47 14.53 -5.58
CA ALA A 202 2.23 15.23 -5.28
C ALA A 202 2.24 16.68 -5.75
N ASP A 203 1.09 17.17 -6.23
CA ASP A 203 0.87 18.59 -6.42
C ASP A 203 0.50 19.23 -5.07
N LEU A 204 1.49 19.73 -4.36
CA LEU A 204 1.32 20.32 -3.03
C LEU A 204 0.75 21.74 -3.07
N GLU A 205 0.76 22.39 -4.22
CA GLU A 205 0.36 23.78 -4.39
C GLU A 205 -0.94 23.94 -5.18
N GLY A 206 -1.48 22.83 -5.75
CA GLY A 206 -2.68 22.86 -6.59
C GLY A 206 -2.48 23.58 -7.92
N GLN A 207 -1.23 23.66 -8.42
CA GLN A 207 -0.87 24.38 -9.63
C GLN A 207 -0.60 23.45 -10.83
N GLY A 208 -0.89 22.16 -10.71
CA GLY A 208 -0.60 21.15 -11.72
C GLY A 208 0.90 20.83 -11.85
N ARG A 209 1.72 21.19 -10.87
CA ARG A 209 3.16 20.88 -10.82
C ARG A 209 3.47 19.87 -9.72
N THR A 210 4.10 18.78 -10.10
CA THR A 210 4.45 17.72 -9.18
C THR A 210 5.69 18.08 -8.36
N SER A 211 5.55 18.19 -7.06
CA SER A 211 6.66 18.21 -6.11
C SER A 211 7.10 16.77 -5.83
N VAL A 212 8.40 16.57 -5.58
CA VAL A 212 8.97 15.28 -5.19
C VAL A 212 9.37 15.34 -3.73
N LEU A 213 8.75 14.52 -2.91
CA LEU A 213 9.09 14.34 -1.51
C LEU A 213 9.98 13.11 -1.37
N PHE A 214 11.15 13.26 -0.78
CA PHE A 214 12.10 12.18 -0.56
C PHE A 214 12.46 12.08 0.92
N SER A 215 12.15 10.95 1.55
CA SER A 215 12.62 10.65 2.90
C SER A 215 14.04 10.11 2.82
N TYR A 216 15.01 10.95 3.17
CA TYR A 216 16.42 10.61 3.15
C TYR A 216 16.87 10.02 4.49
N GLU A 217 17.40 8.81 4.42
CA GLU A 217 18.08 8.13 5.52
C GLU A 217 19.51 7.84 5.09
N PRO A 218 20.52 8.50 5.67
CA PRO A 218 21.92 8.28 5.31
C PRO A 218 22.38 6.88 5.68
N SER A 219 23.39 6.36 4.99
CA SER A 219 24.01 5.10 5.37
C SER A 219 24.73 5.25 6.73
N GLY A 220 24.57 4.25 7.59
CA GLY A 220 25.09 4.25 8.95
C GLY A 220 24.06 3.75 9.96
N SER A 221 24.37 3.84 11.25
CA SER A 221 23.42 3.43 12.29
C SER A 221 22.23 4.41 12.36
N PRO A 222 20.99 3.94 12.28
CA PRO A 222 19.81 4.78 12.51
C PRO A 222 19.83 5.51 13.86
N ALA A 223 20.50 4.94 14.86
CA ALA A 223 20.63 5.54 16.20
C ALA A 223 21.49 6.82 16.23
N SER A 224 22.22 7.14 15.17
CA SER A 224 23.13 8.29 15.17
C SER A 224 22.58 9.55 14.49
N ARG A 225 21.54 9.44 13.67
CA ARG A 225 20.98 10.55 12.89
C ARG A 225 19.50 10.41 12.63
N SER A 226 18.78 11.52 12.66
CA SER A 226 17.38 11.56 12.23
C SER A 226 17.26 11.52 10.71
N SER A 227 16.18 10.92 10.20
CA SER A 227 15.76 11.05 8.81
C SER A 227 15.58 12.52 8.43
N THR A 228 15.68 12.81 7.14
CA THR A 228 15.38 14.15 6.63
C THR A 228 14.39 14.04 5.48
N LEU A 229 13.23 14.66 5.58
CA LEU A 229 12.32 14.82 4.48
C LEU A 229 12.77 15.99 3.62
N ILE A 230 13.04 15.75 2.34
CA ILE A 230 13.49 16.77 1.38
C ILE A 230 12.41 16.91 0.30
N CYS A 231 11.98 18.16 0.06
CA CYS A 231 11.08 18.47 -1.02
C CYS A 231 11.84 19.08 -2.19
N TYR A 232 11.64 18.54 -3.37
CA TYR A 232 12.15 19.09 -4.62
C TYR A 232 11.01 19.55 -5.52
N SER A 233 11.27 20.55 -6.34
CA SER A 233 10.38 20.93 -7.45
C SER A 233 10.40 19.85 -8.56
N ASP A 234 9.50 19.96 -9.52
CA ASP A 234 9.47 19.19 -10.77
C ASP A 234 10.83 19.17 -11.52
N ARG A 235 11.64 20.22 -11.34
CA ARG A 235 12.96 20.38 -11.98
C ARG A 235 14.14 20.01 -11.08
N GLY A 236 13.89 19.39 -9.93
CA GLY A 236 14.93 18.97 -9.01
C GLY A 236 15.55 20.10 -8.17
N LYS A 237 14.97 21.33 -8.17
CA LYS A 237 15.41 22.36 -7.23
C LYS A 237 14.88 22.03 -5.85
N GLU A 238 15.75 21.96 -4.85
CA GLU A 238 15.36 21.80 -3.46
C GLU A 238 14.52 23.02 -3.02
N LYS A 239 13.35 22.75 -2.45
CA LYS A 239 12.43 23.76 -1.94
C LYS A 239 12.63 23.96 -0.44
N TRP A 240 12.68 22.87 0.30
CA TRP A 240 12.88 22.86 1.74
C TRP A 240 13.31 21.48 2.25
N ARG A 241 13.77 21.47 3.51
CA ARG A 241 14.05 20.26 4.31
C ARG A 241 13.28 20.33 5.61
N TRP A 242 12.92 19.17 6.12
CA TRP A 242 12.31 19.02 7.42
C TRP A 242 12.88 17.78 8.11
N THR A 243 13.10 17.88 9.43
CA THR A 243 13.61 16.77 10.25
C THR A 243 12.57 16.42 11.29
N PRO A 244 12.21 15.12 11.47
CA PRO A 244 11.25 14.68 12.45
C PRO A 244 11.76 14.82 13.88
N GLY A 245 10.81 14.83 14.81
CA GLY A 245 11.08 14.79 16.23
C GLY A 245 11.41 16.14 16.84
N ARG A 246 11.58 16.12 18.12
CA ARG A 246 12.06 17.21 18.97
C ARG A 246 12.64 16.64 20.25
N GLU A 247 13.35 17.45 21.01
CA GLU A 247 13.73 17.11 22.36
C GLU A 247 12.49 17.02 23.26
N LEU A 248 12.40 15.92 23.98
CA LEU A 248 11.36 15.67 24.97
C LEU A 248 12.03 15.48 26.34
N PRO A 249 11.50 16.12 27.40
CA PRO A 249 12.06 15.99 28.76
C PRO A 249 12.13 14.53 29.24
N GLU A 250 11.16 13.71 28.84
CA GLU A 250 11.05 12.29 29.18
C GLU A 250 12.20 11.46 28.61
N LEU A 251 12.84 11.95 27.55
CA LEU A 251 13.98 11.30 26.89
C LEU A 251 15.32 11.95 27.26
N ALA A 252 15.36 12.69 28.35
CA ALA A 252 16.59 13.35 28.79
C ALA A 252 17.74 12.36 28.91
N GLY A 253 18.84 12.62 28.19
CA GLY A 253 20.00 11.72 28.10
C GLY A 253 19.95 10.67 27.00
N SER A 254 18.84 10.54 26.28
CA SER A 254 18.74 9.71 25.07
C SER A 254 18.94 10.54 23.81
N PRO A 255 19.55 9.99 22.75
CA PRO A 255 19.62 10.70 21.48
C PRO A 255 18.23 11.00 20.93
N ALA A 256 17.93 12.26 20.64
CA ALA A 256 16.66 12.66 19.99
C ALA A 256 16.70 12.35 18.49
N THR A 257 16.97 11.11 18.11
CA THR A 257 17.05 10.65 16.73
C THR A 257 15.75 9.98 16.32
N TYR A 258 15.18 10.44 15.22
CA TYR A 258 13.89 9.95 14.71
C TYR A 258 14.03 9.46 13.28
N VAL A 259 13.42 8.32 13.00
CA VAL A 259 13.42 7.69 11.69
C VAL A 259 12.01 7.72 11.11
N THR A 260 11.88 8.16 9.86
CA THR A 260 10.60 8.20 9.15
C THR A 260 10.18 6.80 8.71
N TRP A 261 9.06 6.31 9.21
CA TRP A 261 8.48 5.02 8.85
C TRP A 261 7.53 5.10 7.66
N ALA A 262 6.67 6.10 7.63
CA ALA A 262 5.70 6.28 6.55
C ALA A 262 5.50 7.75 6.20
N LEU A 263 5.08 7.98 4.97
CA LEU A 263 4.80 9.29 4.41
C LEU A 263 3.52 9.19 3.56
N GLY A 264 2.68 10.19 3.61
CA GLY A 264 1.49 10.32 2.79
C GLY A 264 1.15 11.77 2.50
N VAL A 265 0.21 12.01 1.60
CA VAL A 265 -0.30 13.35 1.31
C VAL A 265 -1.83 13.31 1.36
N LEU A 266 -2.40 13.98 2.36
CA LEU A 266 -3.84 14.19 2.46
C LEU A 266 -4.30 15.10 1.32
N LYS A 267 -5.35 14.69 0.63
CA LYS A 267 -5.95 15.47 -0.45
C LYS A 267 -6.48 16.80 0.05
N ALA A 268 -6.48 17.78 -0.84
CA ALA A 268 -7.16 19.05 -0.58
C ALA A 268 -8.67 18.81 -0.36
N THR A 269 -9.23 19.53 0.59
CA THR A 269 -10.68 19.62 0.78
C THR A 269 -11.15 21.05 0.44
N LYS A 270 -12.46 21.33 0.54
CA LYS A 270 -12.98 22.70 0.34
C LYS A 270 -12.40 23.71 1.35
N THR A 271 -11.99 23.24 2.52
CA THR A 271 -11.54 24.07 3.64
C THR A 271 -10.06 23.93 3.99
N ARG A 272 -9.38 22.96 3.40
CA ARG A 272 -7.99 22.65 3.73
C ARG A 272 -7.18 22.36 2.46
N PRO A 273 -6.01 23.01 2.26
CA PRO A 273 -5.05 22.63 1.23
C PRO A 273 -4.47 21.25 1.51
N PRO A 274 -3.76 20.62 0.55
CA PRO A 274 -3.05 19.36 0.78
C PRO A 274 -2.13 19.47 1.99
N ARG A 275 -1.98 18.37 2.74
CA ARG A 275 -1.06 18.26 3.89
C ARG A 275 -0.17 17.04 3.72
N ILE A 276 1.10 17.19 4.02
CA ILE A 276 2.03 16.08 4.07
C ILE A 276 1.91 15.48 5.46
N VAL A 277 1.73 14.17 5.53
CA VAL A 277 1.67 13.40 6.78
C VAL A 277 2.94 12.59 6.90
N VAL A 278 3.66 12.74 7.97
CA VAL A 278 4.91 12.03 8.24
C VAL A 278 4.78 11.26 9.55
N LEU A 279 4.89 9.95 9.48
CA LEU A 279 5.02 9.09 10.64
C LEU A 279 6.51 8.83 10.90
N SER A 280 6.98 9.20 12.09
CA SER A 280 8.36 9.01 12.53
C SER A 280 8.39 8.39 13.93
N GLN A 281 9.45 7.68 14.24
CA GLN A 281 9.66 7.04 15.54
C GLN A 281 11.06 7.35 16.05
N GLN A 282 11.14 7.64 17.35
CA GLN A 282 12.41 7.79 18.05
C GLN A 282 13.14 6.43 18.10
N GLN A 283 14.43 6.45 17.94
CA GLN A 283 15.25 5.26 18.03
C GLN A 283 15.80 5.08 19.44
N PRO A 284 15.75 3.86 20.02
CA PRO A 284 15.40 2.59 19.34
C PRO A 284 13.90 2.24 19.34
N TRP A 285 13.03 2.84 20.19
CA TRP A 285 11.71 2.28 20.43
C TRP A 285 10.54 3.26 20.39
N TRP A 286 10.56 4.33 21.14
CA TRP A 286 9.45 5.27 21.34
C TRP A 286 9.93 6.66 21.77
N PRO A 287 9.12 7.74 21.62
CA PRO A 287 7.76 7.78 21.08
C PRO A 287 7.73 7.83 19.56
N SER A 288 6.50 7.75 19.01
CA SER A 288 6.24 8.04 17.59
C SER A 288 5.58 9.41 17.44
N GLN A 289 5.93 10.10 16.37
CA GLN A 289 5.35 11.38 15.93
C GLN A 289 4.59 11.19 14.63
N ILE A 290 3.37 11.68 14.54
CA ILE A 290 2.67 11.93 13.28
C ILE A 290 2.61 13.44 13.11
N ALA A 291 3.40 13.96 12.18
CA ALA A 291 3.48 15.39 11.87
C ALA A 291 2.70 15.72 10.60
N LEU A 292 1.91 16.79 10.63
CA LEU A 292 1.29 17.39 9.46
C LEU A 292 2.09 18.60 9.03
N LEU A 293 2.55 18.61 7.76
CA LEU A 293 3.30 19.72 7.19
C LEU A 293 2.48 20.40 6.09
N ASP A 294 2.70 21.70 5.94
CA ASP A 294 2.18 22.46 4.80
C ASP A 294 3.10 22.26 3.55
N SER A 295 2.71 22.87 2.43
CA SER A 295 3.46 22.82 1.17
C SER A 295 4.87 23.43 1.27
N ASN A 296 5.15 24.24 2.29
CA ASN A 296 6.44 24.86 2.55
C ASN A 296 7.29 24.07 3.55
N GLY A 297 6.83 22.90 4.00
CA GLY A 297 7.54 22.06 4.95
C GLY A 297 7.43 22.52 6.41
N LYS A 298 6.56 23.48 6.70
CA LYS A 298 6.31 23.93 8.08
C LYS A 298 5.37 22.96 8.77
N THR A 299 5.71 22.49 9.96
CA THR A 299 4.81 21.72 10.83
C THR A 299 3.59 22.57 11.21
N VAL A 300 2.40 22.07 10.87
CA VAL A 300 1.11 22.71 11.16
C VAL A 300 0.53 22.17 12.45
N SER A 301 0.65 20.86 12.64
CA SER A 301 0.18 20.16 13.83
C SER A 301 0.92 18.83 13.98
N GLU A 302 0.86 18.25 15.16
CA GLU A 302 1.52 16.99 15.46
C GLU A 302 0.77 16.21 16.54
N TYR A 303 0.75 14.89 16.35
CA TYR A 303 0.29 13.92 17.31
C TYR A 303 1.49 13.08 17.78
N TRP A 304 1.53 12.78 19.07
CA TRP A 304 2.58 11.96 19.67
C TRP A 304 2.00 10.72 20.35
N HIS A 305 2.57 9.58 20.04
CA HIS A 305 2.14 8.29 20.58
C HIS A 305 3.22 7.68 21.47
N SER A 306 2.81 7.22 22.65
CA SER A 306 3.67 6.52 23.61
C SER A 306 3.89 5.08 23.19
N GLY A 307 4.52 4.89 22.05
CA GLY A 307 4.82 3.59 21.49
C GLY A 307 5.43 3.70 20.10
N GLY A 308 5.76 2.55 19.52
CA GLY A 308 6.41 2.43 18.23
C GLY A 308 5.39 2.24 17.11
N LEU A 309 4.90 3.30 16.48
CA LEU A 309 4.10 3.20 15.26
C LEU A 309 5.01 3.03 14.04
N SER A 310 4.72 2.07 13.18
CA SER A 310 5.60 1.71 12.04
C SER A 310 4.91 1.60 10.68
N SER A 311 3.59 1.57 10.64
CA SER A 311 2.82 1.56 9.39
C SER A 311 1.72 2.60 9.43
N MET A 312 1.37 3.17 8.26
CA MET A 312 0.34 4.20 8.15
C MET A 312 -0.31 4.17 6.78
N ILE A 313 -1.62 4.35 6.75
CA ILE A 313 -2.38 4.66 5.53
C ILE A 313 -3.25 5.89 5.74
N LEU A 314 -3.62 6.52 4.63
CA LEU A 314 -4.61 7.60 4.55
C LEU A 314 -5.82 7.06 3.80
N ALA A 315 -7.00 7.09 4.42
CA ALA A 315 -8.20 6.52 3.83
C ALA A 315 -9.46 7.23 4.36
N ASP A 316 -10.43 7.47 3.50
CA ASP A 316 -11.77 7.90 3.86
C ASP A 316 -12.56 6.67 4.34
N LEU A 317 -12.61 6.47 5.65
CA LEU A 317 -13.20 5.27 6.25
C LEU A 317 -14.69 5.39 6.48
N ASP A 318 -15.22 6.59 6.68
CA ASP A 318 -16.64 6.83 6.95
C ASP A 318 -17.42 7.39 5.76
N GLY A 319 -16.74 7.71 4.64
CA GLY A 319 -17.34 8.17 3.41
C GLY A 319 -17.72 9.67 3.45
N ASP A 320 -17.13 10.46 4.35
CA ASP A 320 -17.41 11.90 4.46
C ASP A 320 -16.60 12.74 3.44
N GLY A 321 -15.71 12.11 2.67
CA GLY A 321 -14.84 12.72 1.67
C GLY A 321 -13.52 13.25 2.25
N LYS A 322 -13.24 13.02 3.53
CA LYS A 322 -11.96 13.32 4.18
C LYS A 322 -11.25 12.02 4.51
N GLU A 323 -9.93 12.03 4.34
CA GLU A 323 -9.13 10.86 4.69
C GLU A 323 -8.78 10.91 6.18
N GLU A 324 -9.00 9.81 6.90
CA GLU A 324 -8.43 9.56 8.21
C GLU A 324 -6.98 9.11 8.10
N ILE A 325 -6.23 9.31 9.18
CA ILE A 325 -4.89 8.77 9.36
C ILE A 325 -5.01 7.51 10.22
N VAL A 326 -4.70 6.38 9.62
CA VAL A 326 -4.69 5.07 10.30
C VAL A 326 -3.25 4.64 10.49
N ALA A 327 -2.81 4.53 11.73
CA ALA A 327 -1.45 4.12 12.07
C ALA A 327 -1.46 2.87 12.94
N THR A 328 -0.50 1.98 12.71
CA THR A 328 -0.36 0.72 13.44
C THR A 328 1.07 0.52 13.95
N GLY A 329 1.20 -0.25 15.03
CA GLY A 329 2.48 -0.52 15.65
C GLY A 329 2.34 -1.19 17.01
N ILE A 330 3.03 -0.67 18.02
CA ILE A 330 3.12 -1.21 19.37
C ILE A 330 2.80 -0.10 20.37
N SER A 331 1.98 -0.42 21.38
CA SER A 331 1.89 0.35 22.63
C SER A 331 3.06 -0.05 23.54
N GLU A 332 3.92 0.89 23.90
CA GLU A 332 5.08 0.59 24.75
C GLU A 332 4.65 0.16 26.15
N TYR A 333 3.65 0.83 26.71
CA TYR A 333 3.13 0.51 28.04
C TYR A 333 2.50 -0.89 28.14
N ASP A 334 1.66 -1.26 27.15
CA ASP A 334 0.94 -2.54 27.18
C ASP A 334 1.80 -3.70 26.63
N HIS A 335 2.91 -3.43 25.95
CA HIS A 335 3.66 -4.41 25.15
C HIS A 335 2.80 -5.13 24.13
N GLN A 336 1.78 -4.43 23.62
CA GLN A 336 0.78 -4.97 22.71
C GLN A 336 0.72 -4.21 21.39
N ALA A 337 0.38 -4.94 20.35
CA ALA A 337 0.03 -4.36 19.06
C ALA A 337 -1.09 -3.34 19.20
N THR A 338 -0.97 -2.22 18.54
CA THR A 338 -1.92 -1.10 18.60
C THR A 338 -2.34 -0.61 17.22
N LEU A 339 -3.58 -0.14 17.15
CA LEU A 339 -4.13 0.64 16.04
C LEU A 339 -4.57 2.00 16.59
N VAL A 340 -4.17 3.06 15.90
CA VAL A 340 -4.61 4.44 16.17
C VAL A 340 -5.28 5.01 14.93
N VAL A 341 -6.44 5.64 15.08
CA VAL A 341 -7.14 6.37 14.02
C VAL A 341 -7.29 7.81 14.46
N LEU A 342 -6.89 8.74 13.58
CA LEU A 342 -7.01 10.17 13.80
C LEU A 342 -7.83 10.79 12.67
N ASP A 343 -8.76 11.70 13.04
CA ASP A 343 -9.37 12.60 12.08
C ASP A 343 -8.29 13.55 11.55
N SER A 344 -8.13 13.65 10.24
CA SER A 344 -7.06 14.48 9.64
C SER A 344 -7.16 15.97 9.93
N ASP A 345 -8.31 16.44 10.43
CA ASP A 345 -8.52 17.82 10.88
C ASP A 345 -8.21 18.01 12.39
N ARG A 346 -7.89 16.93 13.14
CA ARG A 346 -7.69 16.94 14.60
C ARG A 346 -6.40 16.24 15.04
N VAL A 347 -5.36 16.39 14.25
CA VAL A 347 -4.04 15.79 14.55
C VAL A 347 -3.27 16.70 15.50
N PHE A 348 -3.40 16.49 16.80
CA PHE A 348 -2.65 17.25 17.82
C PHE A 348 -2.58 16.49 19.13
N GLY A 349 -1.65 16.91 20.00
CA GLY A 349 -1.53 16.40 21.36
C GLY A 349 -0.78 15.09 21.48
N ALA A 350 -0.87 14.45 22.64
CA ALA A 350 -0.22 13.18 22.92
C ALA A 350 -1.24 12.11 23.31
N SER A 351 -0.94 10.86 23.03
CA SER A 351 -1.73 9.72 23.51
C SER A 351 -1.82 9.76 25.03
N ARG A 352 -3.02 9.54 25.53
CA ARG A 352 -3.23 9.51 26.99
C ARG A 352 -2.73 8.18 27.53
N GLU A 353 -1.81 8.25 28.51
CA GLU A 353 -1.25 7.08 29.17
C GLU A 353 -1.47 7.17 30.68
N GLU A 354 -1.77 6.03 31.31
CA GLU A 354 -2.04 5.99 32.75
C GLU A 354 -0.76 6.11 33.58
N ARG A 355 0.35 5.55 33.09
CA ARG A 355 1.63 5.57 33.77
C ARG A 355 2.43 6.83 33.45
N PRO A 356 2.91 7.55 34.47
CA PRO A 356 3.67 8.80 34.29
C PRO A 356 4.91 8.64 33.41
N GLU A 357 5.61 7.52 33.51
CA GLU A 357 6.83 7.24 32.71
C GLU A 357 6.61 7.13 31.20
N PHE A 358 5.37 6.92 30.79
CA PHE A 358 4.99 6.87 29.36
C PHE A 358 4.21 8.11 28.91
N GLN A 359 3.95 9.05 29.80
CA GLN A 359 3.28 10.31 29.44
C GLN A 359 4.25 11.24 28.71
N ILE A 360 3.77 11.87 27.66
CA ILE A 360 4.52 12.89 26.92
C ILE A 360 4.04 14.26 27.40
N HIS A 361 4.89 14.93 28.19
CA HIS A 361 4.53 16.18 28.83
C HIS A 361 4.60 17.41 27.90
N GLY A 362 3.97 18.49 28.30
CA GLY A 362 3.98 19.74 27.55
C GLY A 362 3.06 19.76 26.35
N MET A 363 2.21 18.74 26.18
CA MET A 363 1.15 18.67 25.18
C MET A 363 -0.17 18.32 25.84
N GLY A 364 -1.29 18.80 25.26
CA GLY A 364 -2.62 18.37 25.66
C GLY A 364 -2.91 16.92 25.23
N ASP A 365 -3.94 16.32 25.82
CA ASP A 365 -4.42 15.01 25.41
C ASP A 365 -4.87 15.04 23.95
N ALA A 366 -4.48 14.05 23.18
CA ALA A 366 -4.90 13.89 21.79
C ALA A 366 -6.39 13.55 21.72
N GLN A 367 -7.03 14.01 20.65
CA GLN A 367 -8.38 13.60 20.27
C GLN A 367 -8.32 12.45 19.28
N GLU A 368 -7.89 11.28 19.75
CA GLU A 368 -7.94 10.07 18.94
C GLU A 368 -9.40 9.71 18.62
N ARG A 369 -9.67 9.37 17.36
CA ARG A 369 -10.98 8.85 16.96
C ARG A 369 -11.16 7.40 17.46
N LEU A 370 -10.08 6.62 17.42
CA LEU A 370 -10.06 5.24 17.88
C LEU A 370 -8.65 4.85 18.32
N ARG A 371 -8.55 4.11 19.42
CA ARG A 371 -7.33 3.37 19.78
C ARG A 371 -7.69 1.97 20.25
N LEU A 372 -7.11 0.95 19.58
CA LEU A 372 -7.30 -0.46 19.88
C LEU A 372 -5.99 -1.10 20.30
N LEU A 373 -6.08 -2.08 21.21
CA LEU A 373 -5.00 -2.98 21.55
C LEU A 373 -5.39 -4.42 21.19
N PHE A 374 -4.45 -5.11 20.55
CA PHE A 374 -4.64 -6.49 20.14
C PHE A 374 -4.03 -7.46 21.12
N PRO A 375 -4.73 -8.55 21.47
CA PRO A 375 -4.21 -9.52 22.41
C PRO A 375 -2.94 -10.17 21.88
N ARG A 376 -2.04 -10.53 22.80
CA ARG A 376 -0.89 -11.37 22.49
C ARG A 376 -1.30 -12.84 22.54
N SER A 377 -0.86 -13.63 21.58
CA SER A 377 -1.01 -15.09 21.61
C SER A 377 -0.21 -15.72 22.76
N ASP A 378 -0.53 -16.95 23.14
CA ASP A 378 0.22 -17.69 24.15
C ASP A 378 1.66 -17.92 23.67
N LEU A 379 1.84 -18.21 22.38
CA LEU A 379 3.15 -18.29 21.74
C LEU A 379 3.95 -16.99 21.91
N ASN A 380 3.33 -15.85 21.64
CA ASN A 380 4.01 -14.55 21.78
C ASN A 380 4.38 -14.28 23.23
N ARG A 381 3.46 -14.50 24.17
CA ARG A 381 3.73 -14.30 25.61
C ARG A 381 4.87 -15.16 26.12
N ALA A 382 4.99 -16.38 25.63
CA ALA A 382 6.02 -17.31 26.06
C ALA A 382 7.42 -16.97 25.53
N LEU A 383 7.53 -16.39 24.33
CA LEU A 383 8.80 -16.33 23.58
C LEU A 383 9.24 -14.91 23.19
N PHE A 384 8.34 -13.93 23.20
CA PHE A 384 8.60 -12.58 22.73
C PHE A 384 8.13 -11.54 23.73
N GLN A 385 8.74 -10.37 23.69
CA GLN A 385 8.42 -9.28 24.61
C GLN A 385 7.12 -8.56 24.25
N PHE A 386 6.79 -8.45 22.95
CA PHE A 386 5.63 -7.74 22.41
C PHE A 386 5.17 -8.38 21.11
N ASN A 387 3.96 -8.07 20.67
CA ASN A 387 3.49 -8.24 19.29
C ASN A 387 3.34 -6.87 18.61
N ALA A 388 3.18 -6.83 17.30
CA ALA A 388 3.13 -5.58 16.53
C ALA A 388 2.02 -5.60 15.46
N ALA A 389 1.20 -4.55 15.40
CA ALA A 389 0.25 -4.36 14.32
C ALA A 389 0.93 -3.75 13.10
N LEU A 390 0.66 -4.29 11.92
CA LEU A 390 1.33 -3.99 10.66
C LEU A 390 0.33 -3.97 9.51
N ASP A 391 0.76 -3.38 8.39
CA ASP A 391 0.14 -3.50 7.07
C ASP A 391 -1.37 -3.18 7.06
N PRO A 392 -1.81 -2.03 7.60
CA PRO A 392 -3.21 -1.64 7.51
C PRO A 392 -3.61 -1.43 6.04
N THR A 393 -4.77 -1.95 5.65
CA THR A 393 -5.34 -1.82 4.30
C THR A 393 -6.83 -1.58 4.38
N VAL A 394 -7.40 -0.90 3.39
CA VAL A 394 -8.86 -0.76 3.26
C VAL A 394 -9.33 -1.67 2.13
N GLU A 395 -10.21 -2.60 2.48
CA GLU A 395 -10.81 -3.56 1.55
C GLU A 395 -12.33 -3.54 1.72
N GLN A 396 -13.06 -3.39 0.61
CA GLN A 396 -14.55 -3.42 0.57
C GLN A 396 -15.22 -2.45 1.58
N GLY A 397 -14.56 -1.31 1.88
CA GLY A 397 -15.07 -0.33 2.82
C GLY A 397 -14.83 -0.65 4.31
N GLY A 398 -14.11 -1.71 4.61
CA GLY A 398 -13.63 -2.07 5.94
C GLY A 398 -12.13 -1.96 6.08
N LEU A 399 -11.62 -2.02 7.30
CA LEU A 399 -10.21 -1.99 7.61
C LEU A 399 -9.70 -3.42 7.87
N ARG A 400 -8.59 -3.77 7.25
CA ARG A 400 -7.86 -5.00 7.54
C ARG A 400 -6.43 -4.67 7.96
N LEU A 401 -5.91 -5.42 8.93
CA LEU A 401 -4.52 -5.34 9.36
C LEU A 401 -3.99 -6.71 9.78
N THR A 402 -2.69 -6.80 9.96
CA THR A 402 -2.05 -7.99 10.52
C THR A 402 -1.39 -7.67 11.84
N VAL A 403 -1.37 -8.63 12.76
CA VAL A 403 -0.59 -8.59 13.98
C VAL A 403 0.47 -9.68 13.90
N ALA A 404 1.73 -9.25 13.93
CA ALA A 404 2.88 -10.16 13.95
C ALA A 404 3.12 -10.63 15.37
N GLU A 405 3.11 -11.93 15.58
CA GLU A 405 3.34 -12.60 16.86
C GLU A 405 4.78 -13.07 17.04
N CYS A 406 5.50 -13.31 15.94
CA CYS A 406 6.92 -13.66 15.94
C CYS A 406 7.73 -12.45 15.42
N ILE A 407 8.34 -11.69 16.33
CA ILE A 407 9.03 -10.45 15.99
C ILE A 407 10.45 -10.69 15.48
N THR A 408 11.08 -11.77 15.90
CA THR A 408 12.40 -12.19 15.42
C THR A 408 12.35 -13.58 14.83
N PRO A 409 13.06 -13.90 13.73
CA PRO A 409 13.87 -12.97 12.96
C PRO A 409 13.03 -11.96 12.14
N TYR A 410 13.67 -10.90 11.71
CA TYR A 410 13.04 -9.95 10.80
C TYR A 410 13.03 -10.48 9.34
N PRO A 411 11.95 -10.28 8.56
CA PRO A 411 10.72 -9.56 8.87
C PRO A 411 9.85 -10.32 9.89
N PRO A 412 9.02 -9.60 10.67
CA PRO A 412 8.09 -10.22 11.61
C PRO A 412 7.16 -11.21 10.93
N SER A 413 6.92 -12.35 11.59
CA SER A 413 6.12 -13.45 11.03
C SER A 413 5.07 -13.95 12.03
N CYS A 414 4.48 -15.10 11.77
CA CYS A 414 3.41 -15.67 12.60
C CYS A 414 2.24 -14.68 12.73
N ARG A 415 1.57 -14.38 11.63
CA ARG A 415 0.58 -13.30 11.59
C ARG A 415 -0.81 -13.76 11.96
N ILE A 416 -1.51 -12.93 12.74
CA ILE A 416 -2.95 -12.96 12.95
C ILE A 416 -3.56 -11.85 12.11
N TYR A 417 -4.62 -12.14 11.36
CA TYR A 417 -5.36 -11.17 10.56
C TYR A 417 -6.56 -10.68 11.35
N TYR A 418 -6.79 -9.37 11.29
CA TYR A 418 -7.94 -8.70 11.87
C TYR A 418 -8.69 -7.95 10.78
N GLU A 419 -10.01 -8.14 10.74
CA GLU A 419 -10.91 -7.49 9.79
C GLU A 419 -12.00 -6.73 10.54
N PHE A 420 -12.18 -5.48 10.18
CA PHE A 420 -13.16 -4.57 10.76
C PHE A 420 -14.09 -4.03 9.69
N ASP A 421 -15.36 -3.79 10.05
CA ASP A 421 -16.27 -3.03 9.22
C ASP A 421 -15.93 -1.52 9.23
N LYS A 422 -16.67 -0.73 8.44
CA LYS A 422 -16.53 0.73 8.37
C LYS A 422 -16.78 1.47 9.70
N ASN A 423 -17.41 0.82 10.67
CA ASN A 423 -17.68 1.36 12.00
C ASN A 423 -16.66 0.85 13.04
N PHE A 424 -15.63 0.15 12.59
CA PHE A 424 -14.60 -0.52 13.41
C PHE A 424 -15.13 -1.65 14.30
N HIS A 425 -16.27 -2.28 13.96
CA HIS A 425 -16.64 -3.52 14.59
C HIS A 425 -15.76 -4.65 14.07
N LEU A 426 -15.26 -5.47 14.97
CA LEU A 426 -14.45 -6.64 14.61
C LEU A 426 -15.32 -7.68 13.90
N ILE A 427 -15.02 -7.96 12.63
CA ILE A 427 -15.70 -8.98 11.81
C ILE A 427 -15.03 -10.33 12.01
N ALA A 428 -13.69 -10.37 11.96
CA ALA A 428 -12.92 -11.59 12.03
C ALA A 428 -11.54 -11.37 12.65
N ALA A 429 -11.08 -12.38 13.40
CA ALA A 429 -9.70 -12.49 13.86
C ALA A 429 -9.27 -13.96 13.70
N TYR A 430 -8.22 -14.21 12.90
CA TYR A 430 -7.79 -15.57 12.59
C TYR A 430 -6.30 -15.66 12.29
N ALA A 431 -5.72 -16.82 12.55
CA ALA A 431 -4.34 -17.11 12.16
C ALA A 431 -4.24 -17.17 10.63
N GLY A 432 -3.38 -16.32 10.08
CA GLY A 432 -3.39 -16.01 8.64
C GLY A 432 -2.72 -17.02 7.73
N SER A 433 -1.95 -17.93 8.27
CA SER A 433 -1.19 -18.87 7.44
C SER A 433 -0.79 -20.10 8.23
N ASP A 434 -0.35 -21.13 7.49
CA ASP A 434 0.32 -22.29 8.04
C ASP A 434 1.58 -21.93 8.85
N GLU A 435 2.11 -20.72 8.66
CA GLU A 435 3.30 -20.20 9.34
C GLU A 435 3.08 -20.06 10.86
N PHE A 436 1.92 -19.51 11.27
CA PHE A 436 1.58 -19.37 12.69
C PHE A 436 1.42 -20.77 13.33
N ARG A 437 0.68 -21.67 12.69
CA ARG A 437 0.52 -23.06 13.13
C ARG A 437 1.85 -23.80 13.15
N SER A 438 2.66 -23.65 12.12
CA SER A 438 3.98 -24.28 12.02
C SER A 438 4.96 -23.74 13.08
N ALA A 439 4.84 -22.47 13.46
CA ALA A 439 5.63 -21.91 14.56
C ALA A 439 5.24 -22.54 15.91
N HIS A 440 3.94 -22.64 16.20
CA HIS A 440 3.46 -23.34 17.40
C HIS A 440 4.00 -24.77 17.47
N GLU A 441 3.89 -25.52 16.39
CA GLU A 441 4.37 -26.90 16.29
C GLU A 441 5.88 -26.99 16.56
N ARG A 442 6.70 -26.17 15.89
CA ARG A 442 8.15 -26.15 16.08
C ARG A 442 8.57 -25.82 17.52
N PHE A 443 7.91 -24.83 18.12
CA PHE A 443 8.24 -24.43 19.49
C PHE A 443 7.74 -25.41 20.53
N TYR A 444 6.61 -26.07 20.29
CA TYR A 444 6.13 -27.18 21.10
C TYR A 444 7.08 -28.38 21.05
N GLN A 445 7.46 -28.82 19.85
CA GLN A 445 8.40 -29.94 19.66
C GLN A 445 9.78 -29.66 20.26
N SER A 446 10.21 -28.39 20.28
CA SER A 446 11.47 -28.00 20.93
C SER A 446 11.37 -27.78 22.43
N GLY A 447 10.21 -28.00 23.05
CA GLY A 447 9.97 -27.76 24.46
C GLY A 447 9.97 -26.30 24.90
N LYS A 448 9.97 -25.36 23.94
CA LYS A 448 9.96 -23.92 24.20
C LYS A 448 8.56 -23.34 24.39
N HIS A 449 7.53 -24.09 24.03
CA HIS A 449 6.13 -23.73 24.22
C HIS A 449 5.35 -24.94 24.71
N ALA A 450 4.29 -24.71 25.52
CA ALA A 450 3.62 -25.77 26.24
C ALA A 450 2.58 -26.58 25.43
N HIS A 451 2.08 -26.01 24.32
CA HIS A 451 1.02 -26.60 23.51
C HIS A 451 1.12 -26.17 22.03
N THR A 452 0.42 -26.86 21.17
CA THR A 452 0.15 -26.45 19.80
C THR A 452 -1.03 -25.44 19.76
N LEU A 453 -1.27 -24.79 18.63
CA LEU A 453 -2.35 -23.81 18.48
C LEU A 453 -3.70 -24.42 18.87
N SER A 454 -4.27 -23.98 19.99
CA SER A 454 -5.54 -24.45 20.52
C SER A 454 -6.74 -23.63 20.03
N ALA A 455 -7.96 -24.18 20.18
CA ALA A 455 -9.19 -23.47 19.87
C ALA A 455 -9.44 -22.30 20.84
N GLU A 456 -9.04 -22.46 22.12
CA GLU A 456 -9.15 -21.43 23.15
C GLU A 456 -8.24 -20.24 22.83
N GLU A 457 -7.01 -20.49 22.36
CA GLU A 457 -6.10 -19.45 21.94
C GLU A 457 -6.62 -18.71 20.70
N GLN A 458 -7.16 -19.43 19.72
CA GLN A 458 -7.79 -18.81 18.55
C GLN A 458 -9.00 -17.95 18.94
N ALA A 459 -9.84 -18.41 19.89
CA ALA A 459 -10.94 -17.61 20.42
C ALA A 459 -10.46 -16.35 21.18
N ALA A 460 -9.27 -16.42 21.80
CA ALA A 460 -8.68 -15.27 22.49
C ALA A 460 -8.24 -14.15 21.52
N PHE A 461 -8.01 -14.42 20.25
CA PHE A 461 -7.69 -13.38 19.24
C PHE A 461 -8.80 -12.34 19.11
N GLN A 462 -10.04 -12.72 19.41
CA GLN A 462 -11.19 -11.81 19.35
C GLN A 462 -11.23 -10.79 20.52
N LYS A 463 -10.40 -10.95 21.54
CA LYS A 463 -10.39 -10.09 22.74
C LYS A 463 -9.62 -8.79 22.50
N VAL A 464 -9.96 -8.08 21.42
CA VAL A 464 -9.40 -6.75 21.15
C VAL A 464 -9.93 -5.77 22.19
N ARG A 465 -9.03 -5.00 22.80
CA ARG A 465 -9.39 -3.96 23.78
C ARG A 465 -9.50 -2.62 23.08
N CYS A 466 -10.59 -1.92 23.30
CA CYS A 466 -10.73 -0.55 22.87
C CYS A 466 -10.36 0.39 24.02
N LEU A 467 -9.44 1.33 23.80
CA LEU A 467 -9.01 2.33 24.77
C LEU A 467 -9.67 3.68 24.56
N VAL A 468 -9.92 4.06 23.30
CA VAL A 468 -10.52 5.35 22.92
C VAL A 468 -11.50 5.13 21.80
N GLY A 469 -12.59 5.89 21.78
CA GLY A 469 -13.55 5.93 20.68
C GLY A 469 -14.55 4.77 20.63
N CYS A 470 -14.65 4.00 21.69
CA CYS A 470 -15.52 2.82 21.79
C CYS A 470 -16.99 3.23 21.81
N LYS A 471 -17.70 3.02 20.72
CA LYS A 471 -19.15 3.29 20.60
C LYS A 471 -20.00 2.08 21.02
N THR A 472 -19.88 1.47 22.12
CA THR A 472 -20.49 0.23 22.64
C THR A 472 -19.46 -0.89 22.85
N GLU A 473 -19.74 -1.77 23.81
CA GLU A 473 -18.90 -2.95 24.10
C GLU A 473 -18.53 -3.68 22.83
N PHE A 474 -17.24 -3.97 22.65
CA PHE A 474 -16.78 -4.92 21.63
C PHE A 474 -17.37 -6.30 21.98
N VAL A 475 -18.64 -6.48 21.67
CA VAL A 475 -19.27 -7.81 21.72
C VAL A 475 -18.83 -8.51 20.45
N PRO A 476 -18.08 -9.63 20.54
CA PRO A 476 -17.86 -10.47 19.38
C PRO A 476 -19.24 -10.81 18.81
N VAL A 477 -19.46 -10.61 17.53
CA VAL A 477 -20.63 -11.12 16.85
C VAL A 477 -20.54 -12.64 16.96
N GLY A 478 -21.19 -13.18 18.00
CA GLY A 478 -21.20 -14.58 18.31
C GLY A 478 -21.91 -15.31 17.19
N ASN A 479 -21.25 -16.35 16.68
CA ASN A 479 -21.81 -17.50 15.98
C ASN A 479 -22.77 -17.20 14.81
N LEU A 480 -22.20 -16.80 13.67
CA LEU A 480 -22.72 -17.20 12.38
C LEU A 480 -21.92 -18.44 11.92
N VAL A 481 -22.31 -19.61 12.47
CA VAL A 481 -22.03 -20.90 11.84
C VAL A 481 -23.16 -21.14 10.86
N PRO A 482 -22.92 -21.41 9.56
CA PRO A 482 -23.91 -22.02 8.70
C PRO A 482 -24.05 -23.51 8.98
#